data_cd4dc73b36512d2f88d41d4a2f06342a
#
_entry.id   cd4dc73b36512d2f88d41d4a2f06342a
#
_cell.length_a   1.000
_cell.length_b   1.000
_cell.length_c   1.000
_cell.angle_alpha   90.00
_cell.angle_beta   90.00
_cell.angle_gamma   90.00
#
_symmetry.space_group_name_H-M   'P 1'
#
loop_
_entity.id
_entity.type
_entity.pdbx_description
1 polymer ?
#
loop_
_entity_poly.entity_id
_entity_poly.type
_entity_poly.pdbx_seq_one_letter_code
_entity_poly.pdbx_strand_id
1 'polypeptide(L)'
;MKVLVIGGTLFIGKLLVEELLKEGHDVAVLHRKPKHDFGRKVENLMADRNDAAALSEALRGRRFDVVFDNVYDFERGTTAAQVEATIRACGDRISRYVFMSSVAAYGDGLNHKESDPLAPDYHPNPYAGNKATT
;
A
#
# COMPACT_ATOMS: atom_id res chain seq x y z
N MET A 1 7.00 -9.34 14.54
CA MET A 1 5.97 -9.61 13.53
C MET A 1 6.61 -9.64 12.16
N LYS A 2 6.04 -10.35 11.21
CA LYS A 2 6.44 -10.28 9.80
C LYS A 2 5.56 -9.25 9.07
N VAL A 3 6.17 -8.21 8.53
CA VAL A 3 5.47 -7.04 7.97
C VAL A 3 5.80 -6.89 6.50
N LEU A 4 4.78 -6.72 5.66
CA LEU A 4 4.95 -6.34 4.25
C LEU A 4 4.70 -4.83 4.10
N VAL A 5 5.63 -4.13 3.43
CA VAL A 5 5.45 -2.73 3.07
C VAL A 5 5.44 -2.60 1.54
N ILE A 6 4.27 -2.34 0.98
CA ILE A 6 4.10 -2.04 -0.45
C ILE A 6 4.44 -0.58 -0.66
N GLY A 7 5.46 -0.30 -1.50
CA GLY A 7 5.99 1.05 -1.67
C GLY A 7 6.94 1.50 -0.57
N GLY A 8 7.66 0.56 0.05
CA GLY A 8 8.58 0.81 1.17
C GLY A 8 9.91 1.48 0.81
N THR A 9 10.16 1.89 -0.44
CA THR A 9 11.51 2.33 -0.86
C THR A 9 11.69 3.84 -0.99
N LEU A 10 10.61 4.62 -0.86
CA LEU A 10 10.62 6.07 -1.00
C LEU A 10 9.76 6.77 0.07
N PHE A 11 10.08 8.01 0.40
CA PHE A 11 9.30 8.88 1.30
C PHE A 11 8.85 8.19 2.59
N ILE A 12 7.56 8.29 2.91
CA ILE A 12 6.93 7.73 4.11
C ILE A 12 7.18 6.23 4.21
N GLY A 13 7.10 5.49 3.09
CA GLY A 13 7.34 4.06 3.09
C GLY A 13 8.75 3.68 3.51
N LYS A 14 9.76 4.46 3.10
CA LYS A 14 11.15 4.23 3.53
C LYS A 14 11.32 4.44 5.03
N LEU A 15 10.79 5.54 5.55
CA LEU A 15 10.84 5.83 7.00
C LEU A 15 10.12 4.76 7.81
N LEU A 16 8.97 4.29 7.32
CA LEU A 16 8.22 3.20 7.95
C LEU A 16 9.05 1.91 8.02
N VAL A 17 9.72 1.53 6.94
CA VAL A 17 10.62 0.35 6.92
C VAL A 17 11.74 0.52 7.93
N GLU A 18 12.38 1.68 8.00
CA GLU A 18 13.46 1.97 8.92
C GLU A 18 13.00 1.86 10.39
N GLU A 19 11.82 2.40 10.73
CA GLU A 19 11.25 2.26 12.08
C GLU A 19 10.87 0.82 12.42
N LEU A 20 10.24 0.08 11.50
CA LEU A 20 9.91 -1.32 11.71
C LEU A 20 11.16 -2.18 11.97
N LEU A 21 12.26 -1.88 11.28
CA LEU A 21 13.54 -2.57 11.51
C LEU A 21 14.16 -2.22 12.88
N LYS A 22 14.05 -0.97 13.33
CA LYS A 22 14.51 -0.55 14.68
C LYS A 22 13.73 -1.26 15.78
N GLU A 23 12.42 -1.44 15.58
CA GLU A 23 11.53 -2.17 16.48
C GLU A 23 11.72 -3.70 16.41
N GLY A 24 12.65 -4.19 15.58
CA GLY A 24 12.98 -5.61 15.48
C GLY A 24 11.98 -6.45 14.71
N HIS A 25 11.23 -5.84 13.80
CA HIS A 25 10.31 -6.58 12.93
C HIS A 25 11.04 -7.22 11.74
N ASP A 26 10.50 -8.35 11.26
CA ASP A 26 10.91 -9.00 10.01
C ASP A 26 10.16 -8.30 8.86
N VAL A 27 10.89 -7.59 8.00
CA VAL A 27 10.29 -6.72 6.99
C VAL A 27 10.55 -7.23 5.58
N ALA A 28 9.50 -7.28 4.78
CA ALA A 28 9.57 -7.41 3.33
C ALA A 28 9.08 -6.11 2.68
N VAL A 29 9.70 -5.73 1.55
CA VAL A 29 9.22 -4.63 0.72
C VAL A 29 8.79 -5.15 -0.65
N LEU A 30 7.64 -4.65 -1.14
CA LEU A 30 7.15 -4.95 -2.48
C LEU A 30 7.17 -3.66 -3.31
N HIS A 31 7.88 -3.72 -4.42
CA HIS A 31 8.03 -2.60 -5.34
C HIS A 31 8.45 -3.07 -6.75
N ARG A 32 8.50 -2.16 -7.73
CA ARG A 32 8.79 -2.49 -9.14
C ARG A 32 10.27 -2.69 -9.47
N LYS A 33 11.18 -2.32 -8.55
CA LYS A 33 12.62 -2.39 -8.81
C LYS A 33 13.22 -3.73 -8.34
N PRO A 34 14.29 -4.20 -8.98
CA PRO A 34 14.92 -5.48 -8.58
C PRO A 34 15.71 -5.39 -7.27
N LYS A 35 15.99 -4.17 -6.77
CA LYS A 35 16.80 -3.94 -5.56
C LYS A 35 16.27 -2.78 -4.74
N HIS A 36 16.58 -2.78 -3.45
CA HIS A 36 16.39 -1.70 -2.50
C HIS A 36 17.68 -1.48 -1.68
N ASP A 37 17.73 -0.40 -0.87
CA ASP A 37 18.92 0.03 -0.14
C ASP A 37 18.96 -0.42 1.34
N PHE A 38 18.01 -1.25 1.80
CA PHE A 38 17.92 -1.70 3.22
C PHE A 38 18.86 -2.87 3.56
N GLY A 39 19.65 -3.35 2.60
CA GLY A 39 20.54 -4.49 2.80
C GLY A 39 19.81 -5.84 2.86
N ARG A 40 20.55 -6.89 3.25
CA ARG A 40 20.08 -8.30 3.18
C ARG A 40 19.02 -8.67 4.21
N LYS A 41 18.78 -7.83 5.20
CA LYS A 41 17.80 -8.07 6.28
C LYS A 41 16.36 -7.85 5.84
N VAL A 42 16.14 -7.16 4.72
CA VAL A 42 14.82 -6.88 4.18
C VAL A 42 14.58 -7.74 2.95
N GLU A 43 13.52 -8.54 2.96
CA GLU A 43 13.13 -9.35 1.80
C GLU A 43 12.64 -8.45 0.67
N ASN A 44 13.19 -8.65 -0.54
CA ASN A 44 12.79 -7.89 -1.73
C ASN A 44 11.77 -8.67 -2.55
N LEU A 45 10.57 -8.14 -2.69
CA LEU A 45 9.53 -8.68 -3.57
C LEU A 45 9.31 -7.72 -4.74
N MET A 46 9.49 -8.24 -5.96
CA MET A 46 9.36 -7.42 -7.16
C MET A 46 8.01 -7.71 -7.82
N ALA A 47 7.13 -6.73 -7.79
CA ALA A 47 5.87 -6.74 -8.53
C ALA A 47 5.37 -5.32 -8.77
N ASP A 48 4.57 -5.14 -9.82
CA ASP A 48 3.72 -3.97 -9.96
C ASP A 48 2.43 -4.21 -9.15
N ARG A 49 2.13 -3.31 -8.19
CA ARG A 49 0.93 -3.45 -7.36
C ARG A 49 -0.38 -3.34 -8.16
N ASN A 50 -0.34 -2.79 -9.37
CA ASN A 50 -1.49 -2.74 -10.27
C ASN A 50 -1.61 -3.97 -11.19
N ASP A 51 -0.68 -4.92 -11.10
CA ASP A 51 -0.73 -6.21 -11.79
C ASP A 51 -1.12 -7.33 -10.80
N ALA A 52 -2.38 -7.75 -10.83
CA ALA A 52 -2.90 -8.76 -9.92
C ALA A 52 -2.21 -10.13 -10.05
N ALA A 53 -1.77 -10.50 -11.26
CA ALA A 53 -1.07 -11.76 -11.50
C ALA A 53 0.34 -11.71 -10.91
N ALA A 54 1.08 -10.63 -11.15
CA ALA A 54 2.40 -10.41 -10.58
C ALA A 54 2.37 -10.33 -9.05
N LEU A 55 1.36 -9.68 -8.47
CA LEU A 55 1.13 -9.66 -7.02
C LEU A 55 0.89 -11.06 -6.46
N SER A 56 -0.01 -11.82 -7.07
CA SER A 56 -0.34 -13.17 -6.63
C SER A 56 0.90 -14.07 -6.66
N GLU A 57 1.72 -13.97 -7.70
CA GLU A 57 2.96 -14.73 -7.81
C GLU A 57 3.98 -14.30 -6.75
N ALA A 58 4.23 -13.00 -6.60
CA ALA A 58 5.18 -12.46 -5.63
C ALA A 58 4.81 -12.80 -4.18
N LEU A 59 3.51 -12.92 -3.86
CA LEU A 59 3.01 -13.18 -2.52
C LEU A 59 2.71 -14.67 -2.27
N ARG A 60 2.82 -15.52 -3.30
CA ARG A 60 2.51 -16.95 -3.20
C ARG A 60 3.30 -17.65 -2.10
N GLY A 61 2.59 -18.35 -1.22
CA GLY A 61 3.19 -19.12 -0.13
C GLY A 61 3.77 -18.29 1.02
N ARG A 62 3.77 -16.97 0.92
CA ARG A 62 4.24 -16.06 1.98
C ARG A 62 3.16 -15.81 3.02
N ARG A 63 3.59 -15.49 4.23
CA ARG A 63 2.71 -15.10 5.34
C ARG A 63 3.23 -13.80 5.94
N PHE A 64 2.31 -12.87 6.15
CA PHE A 64 2.59 -11.60 6.83
C PHE A 64 1.55 -11.39 7.94
N ASP A 65 1.98 -10.81 9.05
CA ASP A 65 1.07 -10.43 10.12
C ASP A 65 0.34 -9.13 9.76
N VAL A 66 1.09 -8.18 9.19
CA VAL A 66 0.58 -6.86 8.82
C VAL A 66 1.07 -6.48 7.43
N VAL A 67 0.19 -5.84 6.66
CA VAL A 67 0.51 -5.26 5.35
C VAL A 67 0.25 -3.75 5.40
N PHE A 68 1.25 -2.95 5.04
CA PHE A 68 1.11 -1.52 4.78
C PHE A 68 1.12 -1.27 3.28
N ASP A 69 0.08 -0.66 2.75
CA ASP A 69 -0.04 -0.30 1.33
C ASP A 69 0.03 1.22 1.17
N ASN A 70 1.21 1.71 0.79
CA ASN A 70 1.53 3.13 0.66
C ASN A 70 1.57 3.60 -0.80
N VAL A 71 1.26 2.75 -1.77
CA VAL A 71 1.40 3.09 -3.19
C VAL A 71 0.13 3.70 -3.75
N TYR A 72 0.31 4.81 -4.46
CA TYR A 72 -0.65 5.31 -5.44
C TYR A 72 0.08 5.53 -6.77
N ASP A 73 -0.45 4.99 -7.85
CA ASP A 73 0.06 5.19 -9.20
C ASP A 73 -0.57 6.46 -9.79
N PHE A 74 0.19 7.53 -9.90
CA PHE A 74 -0.31 8.81 -10.40
C PHE A 74 -0.55 8.84 -11.91
N GLU A 75 -0.01 7.87 -12.66
CA GLU A 75 -0.21 7.78 -14.10
C GLU A 75 -1.46 6.97 -14.46
N ARG A 76 -1.65 5.82 -13.78
CA ARG A 76 -2.72 4.85 -14.08
C ARG A 76 -3.86 4.87 -13.06
N GLY A 77 -3.66 5.54 -11.94
CA GLY A 77 -4.52 5.46 -10.78
C GLY A 77 -4.32 4.18 -9.95
N THR A 78 -4.77 4.22 -8.72
CA THR A 78 -4.93 3.05 -7.86
C THR A 78 -6.35 3.09 -7.32
N THR A 79 -7.17 2.17 -7.76
CA THR A 79 -8.60 2.08 -7.44
C THR A 79 -8.85 1.02 -6.38
N ALA A 80 -10.06 0.98 -5.84
CA ALA A 80 -10.51 -0.05 -4.92
C ALA A 80 -10.25 -1.47 -5.46
N ALA A 81 -10.43 -1.69 -6.76
CA ALA A 81 -10.21 -3.00 -7.38
C ALA A 81 -8.75 -3.49 -7.27
N GLN A 82 -7.76 -2.61 -7.44
CA GLN A 82 -6.36 -2.97 -7.24
C GLN A 82 -6.03 -3.22 -5.75
N VAL A 83 -6.63 -2.48 -4.84
CA VAL A 83 -6.45 -2.71 -3.39
C VAL A 83 -7.08 -4.03 -2.99
N GLU A 84 -8.30 -4.33 -3.43
CA GLU A 84 -8.93 -5.65 -3.26
C GLU A 84 -8.09 -6.80 -3.81
N ALA A 85 -7.54 -6.66 -5.03
CA ALA A 85 -6.67 -7.67 -5.62
C ALA A 85 -5.44 -7.93 -4.74
N THR A 86 -4.87 -6.89 -4.14
CA THR A 86 -3.75 -7.01 -3.19
C THR A 86 -4.16 -7.76 -1.93
N ILE A 87 -5.30 -7.42 -1.34
CA ILE A 87 -5.84 -8.09 -0.15
C ILE A 87 -6.06 -9.57 -0.44
N ARG A 88 -6.68 -9.89 -1.58
CA ARG A 88 -6.90 -11.28 -2.02
C ARG A 88 -5.59 -12.05 -2.24
N ALA A 89 -4.57 -11.39 -2.81
CA ALA A 89 -3.25 -12.01 -3.01
C ALA A 89 -2.54 -12.33 -1.69
N CYS A 90 -2.78 -11.55 -0.63
CA CYS A 90 -2.29 -11.85 0.72
C CYS A 90 -3.04 -13.04 1.36
N GLY A 91 -4.28 -13.30 0.94
CA GLY A 91 -5.15 -14.38 1.44
C GLY A 91 -5.53 -14.20 2.92
N ASP A 92 -6.03 -15.25 3.56
CA ASP A 92 -6.49 -15.26 4.96
C ASP A 92 -5.33 -15.24 5.98
N ARG A 93 -4.13 -14.90 5.51
CA ARG A 93 -2.89 -15.04 6.28
C ARG A 93 -2.38 -13.73 6.88
N ILE A 94 -3.14 -12.65 6.69
CA ILE A 94 -2.85 -11.34 7.29
C ILE A 94 -3.82 -11.08 8.44
N SER A 95 -3.29 -10.49 9.53
CA SER A 95 -4.11 -10.04 10.66
C SER A 95 -4.63 -8.62 10.45
N ARG A 96 -3.89 -7.79 9.71
CA ARG A 96 -4.24 -6.40 9.45
C ARG A 96 -3.70 -5.91 8.11
N TYR A 97 -4.55 -5.20 7.38
CA TYR A 97 -4.19 -4.43 6.19
C TYR A 97 -4.37 -2.94 6.50
N VAL A 98 -3.32 -2.16 6.27
CA VAL A 98 -3.30 -0.71 6.50
C VAL A 98 -3.09 -0.02 5.17
N PHE A 99 -4.13 0.65 4.69
CA PHE A 99 -4.08 1.41 3.45
C PHE A 99 -3.78 2.88 3.73
N MET A 100 -2.83 3.45 3.01
CA MET A 100 -2.53 4.88 3.07
C MET A 100 -3.58 5.68 2.31
N SER A 101 -4.54 6.23 3.05
CA SER A 101 -5.53 7.15 2.49
C SER A 101 -4.95 8.58 2.34
N SER A 102 -5.78 9.56 2.17
CA SER A 102 -5.42 10.98 2.01
C SER A 102 -6.59 11.84 2.45
N VAL A 103 -6.31 13.04 2.92
CA VAL A 103 -7.34 14.07 3.12
C VAL A 103 -8.07 14.43 1.83
N ALA A 104 -7.47 14.19 0.67
CA ALA A 104 -8.12 14.35 -0.63
C ALA A 104 -9.36 13.45 -0.81
N ALA A 105 -9.51 12.40 0.01
CA ALA A 105 -10.72 11.57 0.04
C ALA A 105 -12.00 12.36 0.37
N TYR A 106 -11.88 13.53 0.98
CA TYR A 106 -13.02 14.43 1.24
C TYR A 106 -13.35 15.37 0.07
N GLY A 107 -12.52 15.39 -0.98
CA GLY A 107 -12.70 16.29 -2.12
C GLY A 107 -12.19 17.69 -1.85
N ASP A 108 -12.88 18.68 -2.46
CA ASP A 108 -12.53 20.09 -2.35
C ASP A 108 -13.01 20.67 -1.01
N GLY A 109 -12.26 21.60 -0.46
CA GLY A 109 -12.61 22.30 0.77
C GLY A 109 -11.45 22.39 1.75
N LEU A 110 -11.72 23.00 2.89
CA LEU A 110 -10.74 23.18 3.98
C LEU A 110 -11.35 22.72 5.30
N ASN A 111 -10.47 22.35 6.23
CA ASN A 111 -10.84 21.98 7.60
C ASN A 111 -11.79 20.79 7.71
N HIS A 112 -11.64 19.80 6.81
CA HIS A 112 -12.39 18.55 6.87
C HIS A 112 -12.19 17.83 8.21
N LYS A 113 -13.26 17.22 8.69
CA LYS A 113 -13.28 16.34 9.85
C LYS A 113 -13.48 14.90 9.37
N GLU A 114 -13.09 13.94 10.18
CA GLU A 114 -13.28 12.52 9.89
C GLU A 114 -14.76 12.11 9.72
N SER A 115 -15.69 12.92 10.25
CA SER A 115 -17.13 12.72 10.11
C SER A 115 -17.73 13.33 8.84
N ASP A 116 -16.95 14.07 8.07
CA ASP A 116 -17.45 14.71 6.85
C ASP A 116 -17.68 13.67 5.74
N PRO A 117 -18.61 13.93 4.81
CA PRO A 117 -18.84 13.03 3.69
C PRO A 117 -17.61 12.96 2.78
N LEU A 118 -17.35 11.76 2.26
CA LEU A 118 -16.28 11.56 1.28
C LEU A 118 -16.65 12.15 -0.08
N ALA A 119 -15.63 12.44 -0.89
CA ALA A 119 -15.80 12.84 -2.27
C ALA A 119 -16.54 11.75 -3.07
N PRO A 120 -17.38 12.12 -4.05
CA PRO A 120 -18.00 11.15 -4.94
C PRO A 120 -16.95 10.47 -5.83
N ASP A 121 -17.24 9.26 -6.28
CA ASP A 121 -16.38 8.47 -7.18
C ASP A 121 -16.09 9.16 -8.52
N TYR A 122 -17.04 10.00 -8.98
CA TYR A 122 -16.93 10.84 -10.19
C TYR A 122 -16.27 12.20 -9.96
N HIS A 123 -15.56 12.38 -8.84
CA HIS A 123 -14.89 13.66 -8.55
C HIS A 123 -13.92 14.05 -9.69
N PRO A 124 -13.87 15.34 -10.13
CA PRO A 124 -13.02 15.78 -11.24
C PRO A 124 -11.52 15.47 -11.05
N ASN A 125 -11.08 15.40 -9.80
CA ASN A 125 -9.75 14.90 -9.46
C ASN A 125 -9.82 13.38 -9.23
N PRO A 126 -9.28 12.54 -10.14
CA PRO A 126 -9.33 11.08 -10.00
C PRO A 126 -8.64 10.56 -8.74
N TYR A 127 -7.63 11.28 -8.24
CA TYR A 127 -6.97 10.91 -6.98
C TYR A 127 -7.93 10.99 -5.79
N ALA A 128 -8.73 12.07 -5.73
CA ALA A 128 -9.72 12.24 -4.67
C ALA A 128 -10.79 11.14 -4.73
N GLY A 129 -11.40 10.92 -5.91
CA GLY A 129 -12.39 9.86 -6.11
C GLY A 129 -11.84 8.47 -5.78
N ASN A 130 -10.65 8.11 -6.25
CA ASN A 130 -10.03 6.83 -5.94
C ASN A 130 -9.77 6.65 -4.44
N LYS A 131 -9.30 7.71 -3.74
CA LYS A 131 -9.06 7.63 -2.29
C LYS A 131 -10.35 7.55 -1.48
N ALA A 132 -11.43 8.15 -1.97
CA ALA A 132 -12.75 8.10 -1.34
C ALA A 132 -13.41 6.71 -1.44
N THR A 133 -13.14 5.99 -2.54
CA THR A 133 -13.78 4.69 -2.83
C THR A 133 -12.95 3.47 -2.38
N THR A 134 -11.72 3.70 -1.95
CA THR A 134 -10.82 2.64 -1.43
C THR A 134 -10.90 2.52 0.08
#